data_6d115a4e7ae296222c5696063aa078c9
#
_entry.id   6d115a4e7ae296222c5696063aa078c9
#
_cell.length_a   1.000
_cell.length_b   1.000
_cell.length_c   1.000
_cell.angle_alpha   90.00
_cell.angle_beta   90.00
_cell.angle_gamma   90.00
#
_symmetry.space_group_name_H-M   'P 1'
#
loop_
_entity.id
_entity.type
_entity.pdbx_description
1 polymer ?
#
loop_
_entity_poly.entity_id
_entity_poly.type
_entity_poly.pdbx_seq_one_letter_code
_entity_poly.pdbx_strand_id
1 'polypeptide(L)' 'MTTLKLTIAGMSCGHCVNTVKASLSEVPGVTVKQVSVGHATVEYDGRPESLAMIVQAVDEAGYQARPEAA' A
#
# COMPACT_ATOMS: atom_id res chain seq x y z
N MET A 1 -16.44 1.38 -0.97
CA MET A 1 -14.98 1.20 -0.83
C MET A 1 -14.47 0.24 -1.89
N THR A 2 -13.36 0.54 -2.49
CA THR A 2 -12.76 -0.28 -3.54
C THR A 2 -11.55 -1.01 -2.97
N THR A 3 -11.49 -2.32 -3.19
CA THR A 3 -10.34 -3.12 -2.77
C THR A 3 -9.22 -2.98 -3.79
N LEU A 4 -8.04 -2.63 -3.32
CA LEU A 4 -6.87 -2.47 -4.16
C LEU A 4 -5.79 -3.43 -3.69
N LYS A 5 -5.25 -4.18 -4.64
CA LYS A 5 -4.08 -5.03 -4.39
C LYS A 5 -2.85 -4.36 -4.95
N LEU A 6 -1.79 -4.40 -4.17
CA LEU A 6 -0.52 -3.80 -4.55
C LEU A 6 0.56 -4.87 -4.55
N THR A 7 1.43 -4.82 -5.56
CA THR A 7 2.69 -5.55 -5.54
C THR A 7 3.77 -4.59 -5.08
N ILE A 8 4.52 -4.97 -4.05
CA ILE A 8 5.51 -4.09 -3.44
C ILE A 8 6.89 -4.68 -3.65
N ALA A 9 7.73 -3.94 -4.34
CA ALA A 9 9.12 -4.33 -4.59
C ALA A 9 10.01 -3.81 -3.47
N GLY A 10 11.06 -4.55 -3.15
CA GLY A 10 12.03 -4.17 -2.13
C GLY A 10 11.76 -4.72 -0.75
N MET A 11 10.63 -5.37 -0.54
CA MET A 11 10.31 -6.02 0.73
C MET A 11 11.02 -7.37 0.80
N SER A 12 11.74 -7.59 1.88
CA SER A 12 12.49 -8.85 2.05
C SER A 12 12.36 -9.45 3.45
N CYS A 13 11.68 -8.78 4.37
CA CYS A 13 11.54 -9.28 5.73
C CYS A 13 10.27 -8.73 6.39
N GLY A 14 9.90 -9.30 7.53
CA GLY A 14 8.72 -8.88 8.26
C GLY A 14 8.76 -7.45 8.78
N HIS A 15 9.94 -6.90 8.98
CA HIS A 15 10.12 -5.50 9.38
C HIS A 15 9.58 -4.56 8.30
N CYS A 16 9.77 -4.91 7.06
CA CYS A 16 9.28 -4.15 5.91
C CYS A 16 7.74 -4.14 5.91
N VAL A 17 7.13 -5.25 6.26
CA VAL A 17 5.67 -5.34 6.34
C VAL A 17 5.11 -4.30 7.32
N ASN A 18 5.69 -4.20 8.50
CA ASN A 18 5.26 -3.23 9.50
C ASN A 18 5.45 -1.78 9.02
N THR A 19 6.56 -1.50 8.37
CA THR A 19 6.85 -0.17 7.84
C THR A 19 5.83 0.23 6.78
N VAL A 20 5.55 -0.65 5.84
CA VAL A 20 4.58 -0.39 4.79
C VAL A 20 3.18 -0.23 5.37
N LYS A 21 2.81 -1.10 6.31
CA LYS A 21 1.51 -1.02 6.97
C LYS A 21 1.33 0.33 7.68
N ALA A 22 2.33 0.78 8.40
CA ALA A 22 2.29 2.07 9.08
C ALA A 22 2.15 3.22 8.07
N SER A 23 2.93 3.18 6.99
CA SER A 23 2.87 4.22 5.96
C SER A 23 1.50 4.28 5.29
N LEU A 24 0.92 3.14 4.98
CA LEU A 24 -0.40 3.08 4.35
C LEU A 24 -1.50 3.54 5.31
N SER A 25 -1.35 3.26 6.60
CA SER A 25 -2.33 3.68 7.61
C SER A 25 -2.39 5.19 7.77
N GLU A 26 -1.34 5.90 7.40
CA GLU A 26 -1.31 7.36 7.49
C GLU A 26 -2.03 8.04 6.32
N VAL A 27 -2.35 7.30 5.27
CA VAL A 27 -3.04 7.87 4.11
C VAL A 27 -4.53 8.06 4.44
N PRO A 28 -5.05 9.29 4.35
CA PRO A 28 -6.48 9.52 4.64
C PRO A 28 -7.38 8.79 3.64
N GLY A 29 -8.47 8.25 4.16
CA GLY A 29 -9.45 7.54 3.33
C GLY A 29 -9.04 6.14 2.91
N VAL A 30 -7.95 5.62 3.45
CA VAL A 30 -7.45 4.28 3.13
C VAL A 30 -7.56 3.39 4.36
N THR A 31 -8.10 2.20 4.17
CA THR A 31 -8.15 1.16 5.20
C THR A 31 -7.24 0.02 4.79
N VAL A 32 -6.25 -0.27 5.61
CA VAL A 32 -5.32 -1.38 5.35
C VAL A 32 -5.98 -2.68 5.77
N LYS A 33 -6.14 -3.61 4.84
CA LYS A 33 -6.74 -4.91 5.11
C LYS A 33 -5.69 -5.95 5.44
N GLN A 34 -4.67 -6.04 4.61
CA GLN A 34 -3.62 -7.05 4.80
C GLN A 34 -2.35 -6.56 4.14
N VAL A 35 -1.23 -6.78 4.81
CA VAL A 35 0.09 -6.52 4.25
C VAL A 35 0.93 -7.76 4.47
N SER A 36 1.58 -8.22 3.42
CA SER A 36 2.52 -9.33 3.48
C SER A 36 3.76 -8.97 2.68
N VAL A 37 4.78 -9.83 2.76
CA VAL A 37 6.01 -9.58 2.02
C VAL A 37 5.71 -9.58 0.52
N GLY A 38 5.96 -8.45 -0.11
CA GLY A 38 5.76 -8.28 -1.54
C GLY A 38 4.35 -7.93 -1.97
N HIS A 39 3.37 -7.94 -1.06
CA HIS A 39 1.97 -7.69 -1.41
C HIS A 39 1.25 -6.92 -0.31
N ALA A 40 0.29 -6.11 -0.71
CA ALA A 40 -0.58 -5.42 0.23
C ALA A 40 -2.00 -5.35 -0.35
N THR A 41 -2.99 -5.43 0.53
CA THR A 41 -4.39 -5.26 0.17
C THR A 41 -4.97 -4.14 1.02
N VAL A 42 -5.52 -3.14 0.36
CA VAL A 42 -6.11 -1.98 1.03
C VAL A 42 -7.48 -1.69 0.43
N GLU A 43 -8.30 -0.99 1.18
CA GLU A 43 -9.55 -0.45 0.67
C GLU A 43 -9.45 1.07 0.64
N TYR A 44 -9.96 1.68 -0.40
CA TYR A 44 -9.96 3.12 -0.56
C TYR A 44 -11.21 3.56 -1.31
N ASP A 45 -11.40 4.86 -1.47
CA ASP A 45 -12.60 5.42 -2.07
C ASP A 45 -12.67 5.33 -3.61
N GLY A 46 -11.67 4.73 -4.22
CA GLY A 46 -11.62 4.56 -5.68
C GLY A 46 -11.12 5.77 -6.45
N ARG A 47 -10.70 6.83 -5.77
CA ARG A 47 -10.23 8.04 -6.44
C ARG A 47 -8.78 7.88 -6.91
N PRO A 48 -8.45 8.38 -8.11
CA PRO A 48 -7.06 8.35 -8.58
C PRO A 48 -6.10 9.08 -7.64
N GLU A 49 -6.57 10.13 -6.96
CA GLU A 49 -5.77 10.88 -6.01
C GLU A 49 -5.36 10.01 -4.83
N SER A 50 -6.29 9.22 -4.31
CA SER A 50 -6.00 8.30 -3.21
C SER A 50 -5.01 7.23 -3.63
N LEU A 51 -5.15 6.73 -4.84
CA LEU A 51 -4.21 5.75 -5.38
C LEU A 51 -2.79 6.33 -5.46
N ALA A 52 -2.66 7.55 -5.94
CA ALA A 52 -1.36 8.22 -6.02
C ALA A 52 -0.75 8.41 -4.62
N MET A 53 -1.57 8.75 -3.63
CA MET A 53 -1.11 8.90 -2.26
C MET A 53 -0.64 7.58 -1.66
N ILE A 54 -1.33 6.49 -1.97
CA ILE A 54 -0.94 5.15 -1.53
C ILE A 54 0.44 4.80 -2.09
N VAL A 55 0.62 4.97 -3.39
CA VAL A 55 1.89 4.67 -4.06
C VAL A 55 3.00 5.55 -3.50
N GLN A 56 2.72 6.83 -3.31
CA GLN A 56 3.70 7.75 -2.77
C GLN A 56 4.10 7.39 -1.34
N ALA A 57 3.14 6.99 -0.50
CA ALA A 57 3.42 6.60 0.87
C ALA A 57 4.37 5.41 0.93
N VAL A 58 4.17 4.43 0.05
CA VAL A 58 5.06 3.27 -0.03
C VAL A 58 6.44 3.69 -0.55
N ASP A 59 6.49 4.58 -1.53
CA ASP A 59 7.75 5.09 -2.08
C ASP A 59 8.57 5.83 -1.01
N GLU A 60 7.91 6.63 -0.20
CA GLU A 60 8.57 7.36 0.89
C GLU A 60 9.10 6.42 1.97
N ALA A 61 8.50 5.26 2.12
CA ALA A 61 8.98 4.24 3.04
C ALA A 61 10.20 3.49 2.51
N GLY A 62 10.60 3.75 1.27
CA GLY A 62 11.77 3.13 0.65
C GLY A 62 11.46 1.93 -0.22
N TYR A 63 10.20 1.74 -0.58
CA TYR A 63 9.76 0.63 -1.42
C TYR A 63 9.04 1.14 -2.65
N GLN A 64 8.72 0.24 -3.56
CA GLN A 64 7.95 0.58 -4.76
C GLN A 64 6.65 -0.22 -4.77
N ALA A 65 5.54 0.47 -4.85
CA ALA A 65 4.23 -0.17 -4.97
C ALA A 65 3.73 -0.07 -6.40
N ARG A 66 3.18 -1.18 -6.88
CA ARG A 66 2.52 -1.23 -8.19
C ARG A 66 1.11 -1.72 -7.98
N PRO A 67 0.10 -0.93 -8.34
CA PRO A 67 -1.27 -1.40 -8.27
C PRO A 67 -1.47 -2.58 -9.21
N GLU A 68 -2.06 -3.64 -8.68
CA GLU A 68 -2.45 -4.77 -9.52
C GLU A 68 -3.85 -4.49 -10.06
N ALA A 69 -4.02 -4.74 -11.35
CA ALA A 69 -5.35 -4.65 -11.95
C ALA A 69 -6.23 -5.73 -11.33
N ALA A 70 -7.40 -5.32 -10.92
CA ALA A 70 -8.37 -6.24 -10.35
C ALA A 70 -8.89 -7.21 -11.42
#